data_47d96bbb7773d6182068eb2667d6a5d8
#
_entry.id   47d96bbb7773d6182068eb2667d6a5d8
#
_cell.length_a   1.000
_cell.length_b   1.000
_cell.length_c   1.000
_cell.angle_alpha   90.00
_cell.angle_beta   90.00
_cell.angle_gamma   90.00
#
_symmetry.space_group_name_H-M   'P 1'
#
loop_
_entity.id
_entity.type
_entity.pdbx_description
1 polymer ?
#
loop_
_entity_poly.entity_id
_entity_poly.type
_entity_poly.pdbx_seq_one_letter_code
_entity_poly.pdbx_strand_id
1 'polypeptide(L)'
;DNDQRITRGMTSFALENYYEKTSGALSFFYNWGDHWINDGYQPGGEPLQYRFNSNDQMLGVSWYQSIQLFQGNRLTVGADYFHFGGEAWNQFFDGHRETSADKSLNEVAGYVDFRQDIAAWLTLDAGARVDYHSQTGTEFIPQVGLAFHLPENAEIKAMASKGFRNPTIREMNMIPPQNPDLKPEKLWNYELSFSQRLMDNRLSYGLNVFYINGENLIIRLPNPNGSGMLNQNSGQIENWGAEANVGDQFNAVWSVMANYSWLHMENPVLASPEHKLYGGVNFRKGRWSASTGIQYVKGLYTDLDAATKENFVLWDMQGSFKATNYLSFYVRGENLLA
;
A
#
# COMPACT_ATOMS: atom_id res chain seq x y z
N ASP A 1 14.53 -27.92 10.60
CA ASP A 1 14.61 -26.63 11.31
C ASP A 1 15.04 -25.56 10.31
N ASN A 2 14.26 -24.50 10.21
CA ASN A 2 14.60 -23.33 9.42
C ASN A 2 15.34 -22.33 10.36
N ASP A 3 16.60 -21.99 10.04
CA ASP A 3 17.38 -20.98 10.74
C ASP A 3 17.65 -19.81 9.77
N GLN A 4 17.20 -18.63 10.17
CA GLN A 4 17.36 -17.41 9.37
C GLN A 4 18.06 -16.35 10.21
N ARG A 5 19.08 -15.72 9.62
CA ARG A 5 19.75 -14.56 10.18
C ARG A 5 19.62 -13.40 9.22
N ILE A 6 18.98 -12.35 9.71
CA ILE A 6 18.74 -11.14 8.93
C ILE A 6 19.31 -9.98 9.72
N THR A 7 20.25 -9.27 9.11
CA THR A 7 20.80 -8.03 9.65
C THR A 7 20.47 -6.90 8.70
N ARG A 8 19.83 -5.84 9.20
CA ARG A 8 19.51 -4.65 8.40
C ARG A 8 19.92 -3.38 9.12
N GLY A 9 20.42 -2.43 8.33
CA GLY A 9 20.73 -1.09 8.79
C GLY A 9 20.10 -0.04 7.91
N MET A 10 19.76 1.10 8.51
CA MET A 10 19.23 2.27 7.80
C MET A 10 19.82 3.54 8.38
N THR A 11 20.19 4.47 7.50
CA THR A 11 20.55 5.85 7.85
C THR A 11 19.74 6.78 6.99
N SER A 12 19.17 7.83 7.59
CA SER A 12 18.44 8.85 6.85
C SER A 12 18.80 10.25 7.37
N PHE A 13 18.77 11.20 6.46
CA PHE A 13 18.97 12.62 6.74
C PHE A 13 17.95 13.41 5.91
N ALA A 14 17.32 14.42 6.53
CA ALA A 14 16.44 15.32 5.82
C ALA A 14 16.77 16.78 6.18
N LEU A 15 16.77 17.63 5.17
CA LEU A 15 16.87 19.08 5.30
C LEU A 15 15.55 19.69 4.81
N GLU A 16 14.85 20.35 5.72
CA GLU A 16 13.55 20.96 5.45
C GLU A 16 13.63 22.47 5.46
N ASN A 17 12.82 23.10 4.62
CA ASN A 17 12.66 24.56 4.62
C ASN A 17 11.18 24.93 4.69
N TYR A 18 10.90 26.01 5.45
CA TYR A 18 9.55 26.55 5.66
C TYR A 18 9.63 28.07 5.62
N TYR A 19 9.06 28.66 4.57
CA TYR A 19 8.89 30.09 4.42
C TYR A 19 7.44 30.42 4.16
N GLU A 20 7.05 31.69 4.18
CA GLU A 20 5.66 32.14 4.07
C GLU A 20 4.92 31.54 2.85
N LYS A 21 5.58 31.48 1.69
CA LYS A 21 4.98 31.03 0.41
C LYS A 21 5.62 29.79 -0.17
N THR A 22 6.59 29.22 0.47
CA THR A 22 7.31 28.06 -0.06
C THR A 22 7.78 27.14 1.06
N SER A 23 7.66 25.85 0.83
CA SER A 23 8.20 24.81 1.73
C SER A 23 8.70 23.63 0.92
N GLY A 24 9.71 22.96 1.42
CA GLY A 24 10.25 21.81 0.74
C GLY A 24 11.18 21.00 1.60
N ALA A 25 11.65 19.89 1.05
CA ALA A 25 12.63 19.03 1.69
C ALA A 25 13.60 18.44 0.68
N LEU A 26 14.83 18.24 1.13
CA LEU A 26 15.82 17.38 0.51
C LEU A 26 16.10 16.23 1.48
N SER A 27 15.83 15.01 1.05
CA SER A 27 15.99 13.80 1.86
C SER A 27 17.03 12.89 1.23
N PHE A 28 17.83 12.27 2.06
CA PHE A 28 18.79 11.24 1.70
C PHE A 28 18.55 10.03 2.60
N PHE A 29 18.62 8.83 2.05
CA PHE A 29 18.65 7.61 2.85
C PHE A 29 19.58 6.55 2.23
N TYR A 30 20.10 5.70 3.11
CA TYR A 30 20.84 4.51 2.73
C TYR A 30 20.39 3.34 3.58
N ASN A 31 19.93 2.28 2.92
CA ASN A 31 19.55 1.02 3.53
C ASN A 31 20.49 -0.08 3.06
N TRP A 32 20.79 -1.02 3.94
CA TRP A 32 21.53 -2.24 3.59
C TRP A 32 21.00 -3.43 4.38
N GLY A 33 21.21 -4.61 3.83
CA GLY A 33 20.81 -5.85 4.47
C GLY A 33 21.68 -7.02 4.08
N ASP A 34 21.92 -7.90 5.05
CA ASP A 34 22.55 -9.21 4.87
C ASP A 34 21.57 -10.29 5.34
N HIS A 35 21.34 -11.28 4.50
CA HIS A 35 20.48 -12.40 4.80
C HIS A 35 21.26 -13.70 4.65
N TRP A 36 21.11 -14.55 5.63
CA TRP A 36 21.59 -15.90 5.63
C TRP A 36 20.43 -16.83 6.01
N ILE A 37 20.13 -17.80 5.16
CA ILE A 37 18.98 -18.68 5.32
C ILE A 37 19.45 -20.13 5.18
N ASN A 38 19.15 -20.93 6.21
CA ASN A 38 19.29 -22.38 6.22
C ASN A 38 17.90 -22.99 6.17
N ASP A 39 17.39 -23.23 4.99
CA ASP A 39 16.10 -23.91 4.75
C ASP A 39 16.21 -25.43 4.87
N GLY A 40 17.24 -25.91 5.47
CA GLY A 40 17.84 -27.22 5.55
C GLY A 40 16.96 -28.43 5.71
N TYR A 41 15.66 -28.31 5.91
CA TYR A 41 14.85 -29.51 6.14
C TYR A 41 13.39 -29.34 5.75
N GLN A 42 12.99 -29.99 4.69
CA GLN A 42 11.57 -30.28 4.48
C GLN A 42 11.27 -31.67 5.12
N PRO A 43 10.18 -31.83 5.90
CA PRO A 43 9.82 -33.13 6.46
C PRO A 43 9.72 -34.19 5.36
N GLY A 44 10.54 -35.27 5.45
CA GLY A 44 10.58 -36.34 4.46
C GLY A 44 11.47 -36.10 3.25
N GLY A 45 12.20 -34.96 3.16
CA GLY A 45 13.17 -34.65 2.11
C GLY A 45 14.61 -34.80 2.57
N GLU A 46 15.52 -34.91 1.60
CA GLU A 46 16.96 -34.84 1.88
C GLU A 46 17.37 -33.43 2.26
N PRO A 47 18.32 -33.25 3.20
CA PRO A 47 18.81 -31.91 3.57
C PRO A 47 19.41 -31.19 2.36
N LEU A 48 19.13 -29.88 2.21
CA LEU A 48 19.80 -29.05 1.23
C LEU A 48 21.31 -29.03 1.51
N GLN A 49 22.10 -29.18 0.44
CA GLN A 49 23.57 -29.19 0.52
C GLN A 49 24.17 -27.78 0.43
N TYR A 50 23.34 -26.76 0.58
CA TYR A 50 23.73 -25.34 0.53
C TYR A 50 22.94 -24.49 1.52
N ARG A 51 23.44 -23.30 1.73
CA ARG A 51 22.76 -22.21 2.43
C ARG A 51 22.56 -21.04 1.48
N PHE A 52 21.34 -20.52 1.46
CA PHE A 52 21.05 -19.31 0.70
C PHE A 52 21.60 -18.08 1.44
N ASN A 53 22.28 -17.20 0.69
CA ASN A 53 22.79 -15.95 1.15
C ASN A 53 22.34 -14.84 0.20
N SER A 54 22.10 -13.64 0.76
CA SER A 54 21.94 -12.45 -0.07
C SER A 54 22.37 -11.20 0.69
N ASN A 55 22.88 -10.23 -0.05
CA ASN A 55 23.00 -8.86 0.41
C ASN A 55 22.18 -7.94 -0.48
N ASP A 56 21.68 -6.87 0.10
CA ASP A 56 20.95 -5.84 -0.63
C ASP A 56 21.33 -4.45 -0.11
N GLN A 57 21.27 -3.47 -0.98
CA GLN A 57 21.45 -2.07 -0.63
C GLN A 57 20.55 -1.18 -1.46
N MET A 58 20.20 -0.03 -0.88
CA MET A 58 19.44 1.02 -1.54
C MET A 58 19.87 2.38 -1.03
N LEU A 59 20.28 3.24 -1.94
CA LEU A 59 20.55 4.65 -1.71
C LEU A 59 19.45 5.45 -2.39
N GLY A 60 18.87 6.42 -1.69
CA GLY A 60 17.85 7.30 -2.23
C GLY A 60 18.13 8.76 -1.93
N VAL A 61 17.84 9.61 -2.91
CA VAL A 61 17.79 11.07 -2.78
C VAL A 61 16.46 11.55 -3.33
N SER A 62 15.70 12.29 -2.53
CA SER A 62 14.42 12.88 -2.91
C SER A 62 14.41 14.37 -2.60
N TRP A 63 13.97 15.15 -3.54
CA TRP A 63 13.78 16.58 -3.36
C TRP A 63 12.41 17.01 -3.84
N TYR A 64 11.78 17.89 -3.08
CA TYR A 64 10.60 18.61 -3.54
C TYR A 64 10.58 20.05 -3.03
N GLN A 65 9.88 20.91 -3.77
CA GLN A 65 9.59 22.26 -3.39
C GLN A 65 8.16 22.62 -3.77
N SER A 66 7.36 23.01 -2.76
CA SER A 66 6.02 23.56 -2.92
C SER A 66 6.07 25.08 -2.86
N ILE A 67 5.38 25.73 -3.76
CA ILE A 67 5.38 27.20 -3.91
C ILE A 67 3.94 27.66 -4.08
N GLN A 68 3.56 28.72 -3.39
CA GLN A 68 2.32 29.46 -3.64
C GLN A 68 2.63 30.62 -4.60
N LEU A 69 2.28 30.45 -5.89
CA LEU A 69 2.53 31.46 -6.92
C LEU A 69 1.52 32.62 -6.87
N PHE A 70 0.25 32.30 -6.58
CA PHE A 70 -0.85 33.25 -6.44
C PHE A 70 -1.92 32.72 -5.48
N GLN A 71 -2.97 33.48 -5.22
CA GLN A 71 -4.00 33.13 -4.26
C GLN A 71 -4.72 31.80 -4.66
N GLY A 72 -4.90 30.91 -3.68
CA GLY A 72 -5.54 29.62 -3.88
C GLY A 72 -4.73 28.61 -4.67
N ASN A 73 -3.45 28.93 -5.01
CA ASN A 73 -2.58 28.05 -5.75
C ASN A 73 -1.56 27.35 -4.84
N ARG A 74 -1.21 26.14 -5.22
CA ARG A 74 0.00 25.42 -4.78
C ARG A 74 0.59 24.65 -5.95
N LEU A 75 1.81 24.99 -6.31
CA LEU A 75 2.62 24.24 -7.26
C LEU A 75 3.69 23.48 -6.47
N THR A 76 3.75 22.17 -6.66
CA THR A 76 4.84 21.33 -6.13
C THR A 76 5.61 20.74 -7.30
N VAL A 77 6.93 20.87 -7.27
CA VAL A 77 7.85 20.22 -8.19
C VAL A 77 8.82 19.34 -7.38
N GLY A 78 9.23 18.22 -7.94
CA GLY A 78 10.17 17.35 -7.25
C GLY A 78 10.90 16.41 -8.19
N ALA A 79 11.95 15.80 -7.64
CA ALA A 79 12.77 14.81 -8.32
C ALA A 79 13.26 13.77 -7.32
N ASP A 80 13.34 12.51 -7.79
CA ASP A 80 13.83 11.38 -7.02
C ASP A 80 14.93 10.68 -7.79
N TYR A 81 15.92 10.17 -7.05
CA TYR A 81 16.93 9.24 -7.55
C TYR A 81 17.10 8.09 -6.59
N PHE A 82 17.03 6.87 -7.10
CA PHE A 82 17.28 5.66 -6.33
C PHE A 82 18.32 4.79 -7.05
N HIS A 83 19.29 4.33 -6.29
CA HIS A 83 20.24 3.31 -6.70
C HIS A 83 20.05 2.11 -5.78
N PHE A 84 19.74 0.96 -6.32
CA PHE A 84 19.47 -0.24 -5.53
C PHE A 84 19.95 -1.49 -6.23
N GLY A 85 20.23 -2.52 -5.44
CA GLY A 85 20.69 -3.79 -5.95
C GLY A 85 21.17 -4.68 -4.86
N GLY A 86 21.81 -5.76 -5.28
CA GLY A 86 22.35 -6.76 -4.39
C GLY A 86 22.75 -8.02 -5.11
N GLU A 87 23.30 -8.92 -4.33
CA GLU A 87 23.71 -10.24 -4.78
C GLU A 87 22.99 -11.32 -3.98
N ALA A 88 22.63 -12.40 -4.65
CA ALA A 88 22.05 -13.59 -4.03
C ALA A 88 22.74 -14.85 -4.55
N TRP A 89 23.08 -15.78 -3.65
CA TRP A 89 23.80 -16.99 -4.00
C TRP A 89 23.53 -18.15 -3.05
N ASN A 90 23.73 -19.37 -3.56
CA ASN A 90 23.82 -20.58 -2.78
C ASN A 90 25.26 -20.89 -2.42
N GLN A 91 25.59 -20.96 -1.15
CA GLN A 91 26.88 -21.40 -0.65
C GLN A 91 26.81 -22.88 -0.28
N PHE A 92 27.44 -23.73 -1.07
CA PHE A 92 27.47 -25.17 -0.85
C PHE A 92 28.48 -25.56 0.25
N PHE A 93 28.25 -26.71 0.87
CA PHE A 93 29.09 -27.21 1.96
C PHE A 93 30.46 -27.75 1.48
N ASP A 94 30.58 -28.07 0.19
CA ASP A 94 31.87 -28.43 -0.44
C ASP A 94 32.73 -27.20 -0.79
N GLY A 95 32.22 -25.99 -0.54
CA GLY A 95 32.92 -24.73 -0.71
C GLY A 95 32.63 -24.00 -2.03
N HIS A 96 31.91 -24.60 -2.99
CA HIS A 96 31.55 -23.88 -4.20
C HIS A 96 30.35 -22.94 -3.98
N ARG A 97 30.20 -21.96 -4.87
CA ARG A 97 29.17 -20.93 -4.82
C ARG A 97 28.46 -20.84 -6.16
N GLU A 98 27.13 -20.82 -6.12
CA GLU A 98 26.29 -20.54 -7.28
C GLU A 98 25.57 -19.23 -7.10
N THR A 99 25.86 -18.24 -7.93
CA THR A 99 25.19 -16.94 -7.92
C THR A 99 23.83 -17.05 -8.61
N SER A 100 22.76 -16.73 -7.88
CA SER A 100 21.40 -16.69 -8.40
C SER A 100 21.08 -15.34 -9.05
N ALA A 101 21.55 -14.25 -8.48
CA ALA A 101 21.43 -12.90 -9.02
C ALA A 101 22.56 -12.01 -8.53
N ASP A 102 23.02 -11.13 -9.40
CA ASP A 102 23.91 -9.99 -9.09
C ASP A 102 23.45 -8.82 -9.96
N LYS A 103 22.77 -7.86 -9.37
CA LYS A 103 22.11 -6.75 -10.08
C LYS A 103 22.22 -5.45 -9.34
N SER A 104 22.43 -4.39 -10.14
CA SER A 104 22.43 -3.01 -9.70
C SER A 104 21.61 -2.17 -10.68
N LEU A 105 20.61 -1.47 -10.17
CA LEU A 105 19.60 -0.76 -10.95
C LEU A 105 19.50 0.69 -10.47
N ASN A 106 19.06 1.55 -11.38
CA ASN A 106 18.81 2.96 -11.09
C ASN A 106 17.38 3.33 -11.46
N GLU A 107 16.80 4.20 -10.67
CA GLU A 107 15.52 4.83 -10.94
C GLU A 107 15.62 6.32 -10.77
N VAL A 108 15.12 7.10 -11.74
CA VAL A 108 15.13 8.57 -11.75
C VAL A 108 13.73 9.04 -12.08
N ALA A 109 13.20 9.95 -11.27
CA ALA A 109 11.90 10.52 -11.55
C ALA A 109 11.87 12.03 -11.38
N GLY A 110 11.01 12.67 -12.15
CA GLY A 110 10.63 14.07 -11.99
C GLY A 110 9.11 14.20 -11.98
N TYR A 111 8.58 15.10 -11.16
CA TYR A 111 7.16 15.28 -11.06
C TYR A 111 6.75 16.72 -10.81
N VAL A 112 5.51 17.02 -11.19
CA VAL A 112 4.83 18.27 -10.94
C VAL A 112 3.42 17.99 -10.45
N ASP A 113 2.97 18.75 -9.46
CA ASP A 113 1.62 18.76 -8.96
C ASP A 113 1.13 20.21 -8.85
N PHE A 114 -0.03 20.48 -9.43
CA PHE A 114 -0.65 21.79 -9.49
C PHE A 114 -2.03 21.74 -8.88
N ARG A 115 -2.20 22.39 -7.73
CA ARG A 115 -3.48 22.59 -7.08
C ARG A 115 -3.93 24.04 -7.19
N GLN A 116 -5.21 24.25 -7.54
CA GLN A 116 -5.82 25.56 -7.67
C GLN A 116 -7.26 25.57 -7.15
N ASP A 117 -7.53 26.47 -6.22
CA ASP A 117 -8.89 26.88 -5.88
C ASP A 117 -9.40 27.80 -6.98
N ILE A 118 -10.16 27.25 -7.95
CA ILE A 118 -10.70 27.97 -9.09
C ILE A 118 -11.82 28.92 -8.65
N ALA A 119 -12.61 28.48 -7.71
CA ALA A 119 -13.67 29.22 -7.06
C ALA A 119 -13.87 28.72 -5.63
N ALA A 120 -14.63 29.41 -4.80
CA ALA A 120 -14.93 28.97 -3.44
C ALA A 120 -15.60 27.58 -3.36
N TRP A 121 -16.23 27.15 -4.45
CA TRP A 121 -16.92 25.88 -4.58
C TRP A 121 -16.17 24.83 -5.40
N LEU A 122 -15.00 25.16 -6.00
CA LEU A 122 -14.27 24.25 -6.91
C LEU A 122 -12.76 24.34 -6.71
N THR A 123 -12.15 23.22 -6.40
CA THR A 123 -10.69 23.02 -6.41
C THR A 123 -10.31 22.02 -7.51
N LEU A 124 -9.30 22.37 -8.31
CA LEU A 124 -8.62 21.47 -9.25
C LEU A 124 -7.30 21.01 -8.64
N ASP A 125 -6.99 19.74 -8.83
CA ASP A 125 -5.69 19.12 -8.56
C ASP A 125 -5.25 18.36 -9.81
N ALA A 126 -4.06 18.66 -10.35
CA ALA A 126 -3.56 18.00 -11.56
C ALA A 126 -2.05 17.77 -11.43
N GLY A 127 -1.62 16.54 -11.61
CA GLY A 127 -0.23 16.16 -11.47
C GLY A 127 0.24 15.22 -12.56
N ALA A 128 1.55 15.19 -12.75
CA ALA A 128 2.20 14.24 -13.61
C ALA A 128 3.59 13.89 -13.07
N ARG A 129 3.95 12.61 -13.20
CA ARG A 129 5.28 12.08 -12.90
C ARG A 129 5.81 11.35 -14.13
N VAL A 130 7.08 11.56 -14.43
CA VAL A 130 7.84 10.73 -15.38
C VAL A 130 8.86 9.98 -14.56
N ASP A 131 8.86 8.66 -14.69
CA ASP A 131 9.74 7.75 -13.98
C ASP A 131 10.55 6.94 -14.98
N TYR A 132 11.87 6.92 -14.81
CA TYR A 132 12.78 6.12 -15.63
C TYR A 132 13.47 5.07 -14.75
N HIS A 133 13.29 3.81 -15.10
CA HIS A 133 13.96 2.69 -14.47
C HIS A 133 14.93 2.03 -15.46
N SER A 134 16.17 1.79 -15.04
CA SER A 134 17.26 1.36 -15.92
C SER A 134 17.04 0.05 -16.67
N GLN A 135 16.13 -0.82 -16.21
CA GLN A 135 15.80 -2.09 -16.86
C GLN A 135 14.46 -2.06 -17.58
N THR A 136 13.44 -1.42 -17.03
CA THR A 136 12.07 -1.48 -17.56
C THR A 136 11.69 -0.27 -18.42
N GLY A 137 12.53 0.78 -18.45
CA GLY A 137 12.32 1.97 -19.27
C GLY A 137 11.52 3.06 -18.57
N THR A 138 10.77 3.84 -19.34
CA THR A 138 10.10 5.05 -18.88
C THR A 138 8.60 4.86 -18.74
N GLU A 139 8.04 5.32 -17.62
CA GLU A 139 6.60 5.37 -17.36
C GLU A 139 6.14 6.81 -17.15
N PHE A 140 4.97 7.15 -17.72
CA PHE A 140 4.28 8.40 -17.51
C PHE A 140 3.06 8.17 -16.62
N ILE A 141 2.95 8.92 -15.53
CA ILE A 141 1.98 8.71 -14.46
C ILE A 141 1.20 10.02 -14.23
N PRO A 142 0.07 10.24 -14.94
CA PRO A 142 -0.80 11.38 -14.74
C PRO A 142 -1.81 11.16 -13.64
N GLN A 143 -2.25 12.26 -13.02
CA GLN A 143 -3.41 12.31 -12.13
C GLN A 143 -4.19 13.60 -12.32
N VAL A 144 -5.50 13.54 -12.13
CA VAL A 144 -6.37 14.71 -12.08
C VAL A 144 -7.50 14.48 -11.09
N GLY A 145 -7.81 15.51 -10.31
CA GLY A 145 -8.89 15.53 -9.34
C GLY A 145 -9.66 16.84 -9.36
N LEU A 146 -10.96 16.76 -9.13
CA LEU A 146 -11.86 17.89 -8.91
C LEU A 146 -12.55 17.71 -7.56
N ALA A 147 -12.56 18.77 -6.75
CA ALA A 147 -13.32 18.81 -5.51
C ALA A 147 -14.36 19.94 -5.57
N PHE A 148 -15.64 19.57 -5.45
CA PHE A 148 -16.76 20.47 -5.39
C PHE A 148 -17.16 20.65 -3.93
N HIS A 149 -16.93 21.86 -3.41
CA HIS A 149 -17.29 22.23 -2.03
C HIS A 149 -18.74 22.75 -2.04
N LEU A 150 -19.63 22.00 -1.46
CA LEU A 150 -21.06 22.29 -1.40
C LEU A 150 -21.43 22.91 -0.06
N PRO A 151 -22.62 23.55 0.05
CA PRO A 151 -23.15 24.00 1.34
C PRO A 151 -23.21 22.89 2.39
N GLU A 152 -23.32 23.29 3.67
CA GLU A 152 -23.47 22.38 4.81
C GLU A 152 -22.32 21.37 4.97
N ASN A 153 -21.08 21.79 4.69
CA ASN A 153 -19.88 20.95 4.77
C ASN A 153 -19.97 19.66 3.95
N ALA A 154 -20.65 19.73 2.80
CA ALA A 154 -20.68 18.65 1.84
C ALA A 154 -19.60 18.82 0.78
N GLU A 155 -19.06 17.71 0.30
CA GLU A 155 -18.02 17.69 -0.73
C GLU A 155 -18.24 16.51 -1.69
N ILE A 156 -18.11 16.77 -2.99
CA ILE A 156 -18.00 15.74 -4.03
C ILE A 156 -16.59 15.80 -4.60
N LYS A 157 -15.93 14.65 -4.71
CA LYS A 157 -14.64 14.52 -5.39
C LYS A 157 -14.74 13.55 -6.54
N ALA A 158 -14.14 13.93 -7.68
CA ALA A 158 -13.90 13.03 -8.80
C ALA A 158 -12.42 12.97 -9.08
N MET A 159 -11.86 11.77 -9.23
CA MET A 159 -10.44 11.55 -9.46
C MET A 159 -10.20 10.51 -10.54
N ALA A 160 -9.18 10.74 -11.37
CA ALA A 160 -8.59 9.75 -12.26
C ALA A 160 -7.07 9.76 -12.06
N SER A 161 -6.47 8.61 -11.79
CA SER A 161 -5.03 8.48 -11.56
C SER A 161 -4.49 7.20 -12.16
N LYS A 162 -3.25 7.27 -12.66
CA LYS A 162 -2.48 6.11 -13.09
C LYS A 162 -1.50 5.72 -11.98
N GLY A 163 -1.41 4.44 -11.66
CA GLY A 163 -0.38 3.83 -10.84
C GLY A 163 0.46 2.86 -11.65
N PHE A 164 1.67 2.54 -11.17
CA PHE A 164 2.52 1.52 -11.75
C PHE A 164 3.38 0.85 -10.66
N ARG A 165 3.90 -0.33 -10.99
CA ARG A 165 4.90 -1.04 -10.18
C ARG A 165 5.96 -1.65 -11.10
N ASN A 166 7.23 -1.31 -10.88
CA ASN A 166 8.33 -2.00 -11.54
C ASN A 166 8.45 -3.43 -11.02
N PRO A 167 8.77 -4.41 -11.88
CA PRO A 167 9.11 -5.76 -11.43
C PRO A 167 10.35 -5.72 -10.53
N THR A 168 10.37 -6.55 -9.52
CA THR A 168 11.49 -6.68 -8.60
C THR A 168 12.65 -7.44 -9.23
N ILE A 169 13.87 -7.25 -8.72
CA ILE A 169 15.04 -8.06 -9.12
C ILE A 169 14.75 -9.56 -8.93
N ARG A 170 14.01 -9.91 -7.85
CA ARG A 170 13.62 -11.30 -7.60
C ARG A 170 12.73 -11.87 -8.71
N GLU A 171 11.72 -11.11 -9.13
CA GLU A 171 10.78 -11.54 -10.18
C GLU A 171 11.46 -11.71 -11.54
N MET A 172 12.43 -10.83 -11.85
CA MET A 172 13.12 -10.85 -13.14
C MET A 172 14.29 -11.82 -13.19
N ASN A 173 15.08 -11.93 -12.10
CA ASN A 173 16.43 -12.47 -12.17
C ASN A 173 16.74 -13.62 -11.19
N MET A 174 15.91 -13.86 -10.14
CA MET A 174 16.27 -14.83 -9.09
C MET A 174 15.57 -16.18 -9.22
N ILE A 175 14.41 -16.26 -9.87
CA ILE A 175 13.59 -17.47 -9.90
C ILE A 175 13.70 -18.10 -11.29
N PRO A 176 14.39 -19.25 -11.45
CA PRO A 176 14.45 -19.94 -12.74
C PRO A 176 13.09 -20.55 -13.16
N PRO A 177 12.78 -20.51 -14.48
CA PRO A 177 13.45 -19.77 -15.53
C PRO A 177 13.28 -18.25 -15.33
N GLN A 178 14.35 -17.50 -15.55
CA GLN A 178 14.35 -16.04 -15.39
C GLN A 178 13.62 -15.34 -16.54
N ASN A 179 12.99 -14.18 -16.24
CA ASN A 179 12.39 -13.32 -17.26
C ASN A 179 12.83 -11.85 -17.04
N PRO A 180 13.97 -11.45 -17.60
CA PRO A 180 14.48 -10.10 -17.49
C PRO A 180 13.69 -9.06 -18.31
N ASP A 181 12.80 -9.51 -19.20
CA ASP A 181 11.99 -8.66 -20.10
C ASP A 181 10.61 -8.30 -19.51
N LEU A 182 10.40 -8.56 -18.22
CA LEU A 182 9.18 -8.16 -17.53
C LEU A 182 8.98 -6.63 -17.61
N LYS A 183 7.75 -6.26 -17.90
CA LYS A 183 7.30 -4.85 -17.99
C LYS A 183 6.66 -4.41 -16.68
N PRO A 184 6.61 -3.11 -16.41
CA PRO A 184 5.86 -2.60 -15.26
C PRO A 184 4.38 -2.99 -15.30
N GLU A 185 3.85 -3.35 -14.15
CA GLU A 185 2.40 -3.44 -13.93
C GLU A 185 1.83 -2.02 -13.94
N LYS A 186 0.65 -1.85 -14.51
CA LYS A 186 -0.02 -0.55 -14.62
C LYS A 186 -1.46 -0.67 -14.18
N LEU A 187 -1.95 0.35 -13.53
CA LEU A 187 -3.37 0.45 -13.20
C LEU A 187 -3.88 1.87 -13.38
N TRP A 188 -5.13 1.98 -13.82
CA TRP A 188 -5.92 3.20 -13.75
C TRP A 188 -6.96 3.06 -12.65
N ASN A 189 -7.08 4.09 -11.85
CA ASN A 189 -8.09 4.21 -10.82
C ASN A 189 -8.96 5.43 -11.08
N TYR A 190 -10.29 5.21 -11.07
CA TYR A 190 -11.30 6.25 -11.22
C TYR A 190 -12.19 6.21 -10.00
N GLU A 191 -12.35 7.35 -9.34
CA GLU A 191 -13.13 7.46 -8.11
C GLU A 191 -14.11 8.63 -8.19
N LEU A 192 -15.30 8.41 -7.63
CA LEU A 192 -16.25 9.46 -7.33
C LEU A 192 -16.71 9.29 -5.88
N SER A 193 -16.47 10.31 -5.06
CA SER A 193 -16.82 10.28 -3.66
C SER A 193 -17.71 11.46 -3.27
N PHE A 194 -18.57 11.20 -2.31
CA PHE A 194 -19.36 12.22 -1.60
C PHE A 194 -19.09 12.09 -0.10
N SER A 195 -18.92 13.22 0.58
CA SER A 195 -18.81 13.26 2.03
C SER A 195 -19.52 14.48 2.59
N GLN A 196 -20.12 14.34 3.79
CA GLN A 196 -20.76 15.46 4.46
C GLN A 196 -20.59 15.35 5.98
N ARG A 197 -20.50 16.52 6.62
CA ARG A 197 -20.49 16.65 8.07
C ARG A 197 -21.60 17.59 8.50
N LEU A 198 -22.47 17.10 9.39
CA LEU A 198 -23.64 17.80 9.89
C LEU A 198 -23.58 17.99 11.41
N MET A 199 -24.47 18.81 11.96
CA MET A 199 -24.66 19.00 13.41
C MET A 199 -23.33 19.35 14.11
N ASP A 200 -22.64 20.40 13.65
CA ASP A 200 -21.33 20.84 14.17
C ASP A 200 -20.26 19.71 14.18
N ASN A 201 -20.20 18.95 13.08
CA ASN A 201 -19.34 17.77 12.87
C ASN A 201 -19.68 16.55 13.76
N ARG A 202 -20.84 16.55 14.41
CA ARG A 202 -21.29 15.39 15.19
C ARG A 202 -21.58 14.18 14.31
N LEU A 203 -22.32 14.39 13.23
CA LEU A 203 -22.64 13.35 12.23
C LEU A 203 -21.76 13.52 11.00
N SER A 204 -21.06 12.47 10.61
CA SER A 204 -20.28 12.37 9.36
C SER A 204 -20.70 11.15 8.57
N TYR A 205 -20.82 11.28 7.25
CA TYR A 205 -21.05 10.16 6.38
C TYR A 205 -20.40 10.39 5.02
N GLY A 206 -20.13 9.29 4.33
CA GLY A 206 -19.51 9.31 3.02
C GLY A 206 -19.88 8.08 2.19
N LEU A 207 -19.81 8.27 0.89
CA LEU A 207 -19.95 7.25 -0.12
C LEU A 207 -18.81 7.40 -1.12
N ASN A 208 -18.18 6.31 -1.50
CA ASN A 208 -17.19 6.26 -2.57
C ASN A 208 -17.57 5.15 -3.55
N VAL A 209 -17.47 5.43 -4.84
CA VAL A 209 -17.55 4.42 -5.89
C VAL A 209 -16.27 4.49 -6.72
N PHE A 210 -15.75 3.33 -7.09
CA PHE A 210 -14.49 3.25 -7.81
C PHE A 210 -14.51 2.19 -8.90
N TYR A 211 -13.65 2.42 -9.89
CA TYR A 211 -13.33 1.47 -10.94
C TYR A 211 -11.81 1.41 -11.12
N ILE A 212 -11.25 0.22 -11.06
CA ILE A 212 -9.82 -0.05 -11.22
C ILE A 212 -9.63 -0.97 -12.41
N ASN A 213 -8.80 -0.53 -13.35
CA ASN A 213 -8.37 -1.33 -14.49
C ASN A 213 -6.86 -1.46 -14.48
N GLY A 214 -6.34 -2.68 -14.38
CA GLY A 214 -4.91 -2.98 -14.34
C GLY A 214 -4.50 -3.95 -15.45
N GLU A 215 -3.33 -3.71 -16.01
CA GLU A 215 -2.72 -4.51 -17.06
C GLU A 215 -1.27 -4.89 -16.73
N ASN A 216 -0.77 -5.89 -17.43
CA ASN A 216 0.59 -6.39 -17.27
C ASN A 216 0.92 -6.93 -15.87
N LEU A 217 -0.09 -7.39 -15.09
CA LEU A 217 0.23 -7.99 -13.79
C LEU A 217 1.15 -9.18 -13.95
N ILE A 218 2.14 -9.24 -13.09
CA ILE A 218 3.15 -10.30 -13.09
C ILE A 218 2.58 -11.49 -12.34
N ILE A 219 2.27 -12.53 -13.09
CA ILE A 219 1.79 -13.80 -12.56
C ILE A 219 2.69 -14.95 -13.01
N ARG A 220 2.73 -16.01 -12.22
CA ARG A 220 3.57 -17.17 -12.50
C ARG A 220 2.76 -18.22 -13.24
N LEU A 221 3.06 -18.42 -14.52
CA LEU A 221 2.35 -19.32 -15.44
C LEU A 221 3.30 -20.37 -16.04
N PRO A 222 2.77 -21.47 -16.63
CA PRO A 222 3.57 -22.40 -17.39
C PRO A 222 4.45 -21.69 -18.43
N ASN A 223 5.72 -22.08 -18.51
CA ASN A 223 6.65 -21.48 -19.46
C ASN A 223 6.28 -21.86 -20.89
N PRO A 224 5.92 -20.91 -21.78
CA PRO A 224 5.52 -21.21 -23.15
C PRO A 224 6.67 -21.75 -24.02
N ASN A 225 7.93 -21.52 -23.61
CA ASN A 225 9.12 -21.85 -24.38
C ASN A 225 9.95 -22.98 -23.74
N GLY A 226 9.43 -23.68 -22.72
CA GLY A 226 10.18 -24.70 -22.01
C GLY A 226 9.42 -25.35 -20.85
N SER A 227 10.15 -26.01 -19.97
CA SER A 227 9.57 -26.59 -18.76
C SER A 227 9.51 -25.58 -17.60
N GLY A 228 8.63 -25.88 -16.62
CA GLY A 228 8.50 -25.11 -15.38
C GLY A 228 7.56 -23.92 -15.49
N MET A 229 7.59 -23.08 -14.47
CA MET A 229 6.73 -21.90 -14.31
C MET A 229 7.56 -20.64 -14.48
N LEU A 230 7.08 -19.67 -15.28
CA LEU A 230 7.75 -18.42 -15.61
C LEU A 230 6.90 -17.23 -15.14
N ASN A 231 7.52 -16.20 -14.56
CA ASN A 231 6.86 -14.92 -14.32
C ASN A 231 6.56 -14.23 -15.65
N GLN A 232 5.32 -13.85 -15.89
CA GLN A 232 4.85 -13.27 -17.14
C GLN A 232 3.90 -12.11 -16.88
N ASN A 233 3.92 -11.08 -17.74
CA ASN A 233 2.98 -9.96 -17.75
C ASN A 233 1.66 -10.37 -18.44
N SER A 234 0.87 -11.21 -17.84
CA SER A 234 -0.35 -11.75 -18.43
C SER A 234 -1.58 -11.57 -17.54
N GLY A 235 -1.41 -11.05 -16.33
CA GLY A 235 -2.50 -10.76 -15.43
C GLY A 235 -3.21 -9.46 -15.78
N GLN A 236 -4.53 -9.43 -15.52
CA GLN A 236 -5.39 -8.26 -15.63
C GLN A 236 -6.22 -8.13 -14.37
N ILE A 237 -6.46 -6.89 -13.96
CA ILE A 237 -7.43 -6.55 -12.91
C ILE A 237 -8.49 -5.67 -13.52
N GLU A 238 -9.74 -6.04 -13.31
CA GLU A 238 -10.90 -5.21 -13.59
C GLU A 238 -11.83 -5.32 -12.39
N ASN A 239 -11.77 -4.31 -11.54
CA ASN A 239 -12.48 -4.27 -10.28
C ASN A 239 -13.32 -3.00 -10.20
N TRP A 240 -14.53 -3.11 -9.66
CA TRP A 240 -15.32 -1.96 -9.26
C TRP A 240 -16.02 -2.21 -7.95
N GLY A 241 -16.35 -1.15 -7.27
CA GLY A 241 -16.98 -1.29 -5.97
C GLY A 241 -17.55 -0.01 -5.42
N ALA A 242 -18.11 -0.15 -4.25
CA ALA A 242 -18.66 0.96 -3.49
C ALA A 242 -18.32 0.81 -2.02
N GLU A 243 -18.05 1.95 -1.38
CA GLU A 243 -17.76 2.04 0.04
C GLU A 243 -18.67 3.09 0.66
N ALA A 244 -19.20 2.79 1.84
CA ALA A 244 -19.99 3.71 2.62
C ALA A 244 -19.48 3.75 4.06
N ASN A 245 -19.48 4.93 4.65
CA ASN A 245 -19.12 5.12 6.05
C ASN A 245 -20.08 6.07 6.74
N VAL A 246 -20.30 5.86 8.02
CA VAL A 246 -21.04 6.76 8.89
C VAL A 246 -20.44 6.78 10.28
N GLY A 247 -20.35 7.96 10.87
CA GLY A 247 -19.93 8.16 12.26
C GLY A 247 -20.83 9.18 12.94
N ASP A 248 -21.27 8.90 14.16
CA ASP A 248 -22.05 9.81 14.99
C ASP A 248 -21.46 9.89 16.41
N GLN A 249 -21.17 11.10 16.83
CA GLN A 249 -20.81 11.45 18.21
C GLN A 249 -22.09 11.84 18.96
N PHE A 250 -22.91 10.86 19.40
CA PHE A 250 -24.22 11.14 20.04
C PHE A 250 -24.14 12.20 21.17
N ASN A 251 -23.05 12.12 21.95
CA ASN A 251 -22.78 13.09 23.01
C ASN A 251 -21.30 12.99 23.44
N ALA A 252 -20.89 13.70 24.47
CA ALA A 252 -19.51 13.69 24.98
C ALA A 252 -19.03 12.29 25.50
N VAL A 253 -19.93 11.32 25.62
CA VAL A 253 -19.66 10.00 26.20
C VAL A 253 -19.67 8.88 25.16
N TRP A 254 -20.57 8.93 24.19
CA TRP A 254 -20.82 7.86 23.25
C TRP A 254 -20.60 8.28 21.79
N SER A 255 -19.89 7.45 21.05
CA SER A 255 -19.81 7.54 19.59
C SER A 255 -19.98 6.18 18.95
N VAL A 256 -20.50 6.18 17.74
CA VAL A 256 -20.65 4.99 16.88
C VAL A 256 -20.01 5.24 15.54
N MET A 257 -19.58 4.17 14.89
CA MET A 257 -19.16 4.17 13.49
C MET A 257 -19.61 2.90 12.79
N ALA A 258 -19.87 2.99 11.51
CA ALA A 258 -20.04 1.83 10.64
C ALA A 258 -19.40 2.09 9.28
N ASN A 259 -18.80 1.05 8.71
CA ASN A 259 -18.22 1.07 7.38
C ASN A 259 -18.68 -0.17 6.63
N TYR A 260 -19.00 0.00 5.36
CA TYR A 260 -19.32 -1.08 4.47
C TYR A 260 -18.53 -0.93 3.19
N SER A 261 -17.95 -2.01 2.67
CA SER A 261 -17.34 -2.06 1.35
C SER A 261 -17.90 -3.25 0.57
N TRP A 262 -18.16 -3.01 -0.68
CA TRP A 262 -18.47 -4.00 -1.69
C TRP A 262 -17.49 -3.92 -2.84
N LEU A 263 -16.95 -5.08 -3.24
CA LEU A 263 -15.97 -5.21 -4.31
C LEU A 263 -16.45 -6.29 -5.28
N HIS A 264 -16.53 -5.94 -6.56
CA HIS A 264 -16.65 -6.89 -7.64
C HIS A 264 -15.32 -7.04 -8.35
N MET A 265 -14.91 -8.27 -8.60
CA MET A 265 -13.66 -8.61 -9.27
C MET A 265 -13.95 -9.50 -10.47
N GLU A 266 -13.62 -9.04 -11.68
CA GLU A 266 -13.72 -9.85 -12.90
C GLU A 266 -12.70 -11.01 -12.86
N ASN A 267 -11.51 -10.73 -12.35
CA ASN A 267 -10.48 -11.71 -12.07
C ASN A 267 -10.23 -11.75 -10.56
N PRO A 268 -10.79 -12.73 -9.84
CA PRO A 268 -10.64 -12.84 -8.40
C PRO A 268 -9.17 -12.94 -7.96
N VAL A 269 -8.86 -12.32 -6.81
CA VAL A 269 -7.54 -12.42 -6.17
C VAL A 269 -7.69 -12.94 -4.74
N LEU A 270 -6.66 -13.64 -4.25
CA LEU A 270 -6.63 -14.15 -2.87
C LEU A 270 -6.71 -13.02 -1.85
N ALA A 271 -7.29 -13.32 -0.70
CA ALA A 271 -7.40 -12.43 0.46
C ALA A 271 -8.19 -11.13 0.23
N SER A 272 -8.98 -11.04 -0.87
CA SER A 272 -9.84 -9.89 -1.15
C SER A 272 -11.31 -10.29 -0.99
N PRO A 273 -12.03 -9.78 0.04
CA PRO A 273 -13.43 -10.11 0.26
C PRO A 273 -14.36 -9.33 -0.68
N GLU A 274 -15.45 -9.96 -1.11
CA GLU A 274 -16.52 -9.29 -1.87
C GLU A 274 -17.31 -8.29 -1.03
N HIS A 275 -17.49 -8.59 0.27
CA HIS A 275 -18.19 -7.71 1.20
C HIS A 275 -17.45 -7.66 2.53
N LYS A 276 -17.33 -6.46 3.07
CA LYS A 276 -16.81 -6.22 4.41
C LYS A 276 -17.69 -5.19 5.11
N LEU A 277 -18.21 -5.55 6.27
CA LEU A 277 -18.99 -4.66 7.13
C LEU A 277 -18.31 -4.56 8.49
N TYR A 278 -18.15 -3.35 8.97
CA TYR A 278 -17.67 -3.08 10.33
C TYR A 278 -18.65 -2.16 11.05
N GLY A 279 -18.95 -2.46 12.31
CA GLY A 279 -19.69 -1.59 13.22
C GLY A 279 -19.01 -1.51 14.57
N GLY A 280 -18.86 -0.31 15.10
CA GLY A 280 -18.17 -0.06 16.36
C GLY A 280 -18.87 0.96 17.24
N VAL A 281 -18.75 0.75 18.55
CA VAL A 281 -19.26 1.65 19.59
C VAL A 281 -18.12 2.03 20.53
N ASN A 282 -17.98 3.32 20.83
CA ASN A 282 -17.01 3.82 21.79
C ASN A 282 -17.75 4.52 22.95
N PHE A 283 -17.23 4.25 24.14
CA PHE A 283 -17.65 4.86 25.39
C PHE A 283 -16.47 5.57 26.04
N ARG A 284 -16.63 6.82 26.48
CA ARG A 284 -15.63 7.53 27.27
C ARG A 284 -16.31 8.42 28.29
N LYS A 285 -16.12 8.13 29.59
CA LYS A 285 -16.64 8.96 30.67
C LYS A 285 -15.67 9.04 31.83
N GLY A 286 -15.16 10.22 32.12
CA GLY A 286 -14.21 10.44 33.20
C GLY A 286 -12.94 9.61 33.04
N ARG A 287 -12.75 8.66 33.96
CA ARG A 287 -11.58 7.77 33.98
C ARG A 287 -11.77 6.46 33.20
N TRP A 288 -12.96 6.23 32.66
CA TRP A 288 -13.33 5.01 31.97
C TRP A 288 -13.37 5.22 30.45
N SER A 289 -12.81 4.30 29.72
CA SER A 289 -13.08 4.15 28.29
C SER A 289 -13.29 2.69 27.92
N ALA A 290 -14.20 2.46 27.00
CA ALA A 290 -14.45 1.14 26.44
C ALA A 290 -14.77 1.28 24.95
N SER A 291 -14.43 0.25 24.17
CA SER A 291 -14.87 0.13 22.80
C SER A 291 -15.15 -1.31 22.45
N THR A 292 -16.09 -1.51 21.55
CA THR A 292 -16.38 -2.81 20.95
C THR A 292 -16.64 -2.63 19.47
N GLY A 293 -16.24 -3.62 18.67
CA GLY A 293 -16.42 -3.62 17.22
C GLY A 293 -16.70 -5.02 16.71
N ILE A 294 -17.60 -5.10 15.74
CA ILE A 294 -17.91 -6.33 15.01
C ILE A 294 -17.55 -6.12 13.56
N GLN A 295 -16.81 -7.06 12.99
CA GLN A 295 -16.49 -7.10 11.58
C GLN A 295 -17.08 -8.37 10.95
N TYR A 296 -17.86 -8.20 9.89
CA TYR A 296 -18.34 -9.28 9.04
C TYR A 296 -17.62 -9.25 7.71
N VAL A 297 -17.04 -10.39 7.32
CA VAL A 297 -16.37 -10.61 6.03
C VAL A 297 -17.13 -11.69 5.28
N LYS A 298 -17.44 -11.43 4.01
CA LYS A 298 -18.12 -12.38 3.13
C LYS A 298 -17.42 -12.44 1.77
N GLY A 299 -17.30 -13.67 1.26
CA GLY A 299 -16.75 -13.91 -0.07
C GLY A 299 -15.24 -13.69 -0.14
N LEU A 300 -14.51 -14.02 0.94
CA LEU A 300 -13.04 -13.97 0.93
C LEU A 300 -12.50 -15.18 0.18
N TYR A 301 -11.83 -14.96 -0.95
CA TYR A 301 -11.18 -16.02 -1.70
C TYR A 301 -9.95 -16.55 -0.96
N THR A 302 -9.96 -17.83 -0.60
CA THR A 302 -8.85 -18.54 0.07
C THR A 302 -8.14 -19.50 -0.87
N ASP A 303 -8.79 -19.92 -1.95
CA ASP A 303 -8.24 -20.75 -3.00
C ASP A 303 -8.87 -20.35 -4.35
N LEU A 304 -8.07 -19.96 -5.33
CA LEU A 304 -8.55 -19.55 -6.65
C LEU A 304 -8.84 -20.73 -7.56
N ASP A 305 -8.05 -21.81 -7.47
CA ASP A 305 -8.20 -23.01 -8.32
C ASP A 305 -9.50 -23.77 -7.96
N ALA A 306 -9.77 -23.90 -6.67
CA ALA A 306 -11.01 -24.49 -6.16
C ALA A 306 -12.15 -23.48 -6.04
N ALA A 307 -11.93 -22.20 -6.33
CA ALA A 307 -12.91 -21.10 -6.14
C ALA A 307 -13.51 -21.05 -4.72
N THR A 308 -12.70 -21.42 -3.72
CA THR A 308 -13.16 -21.50 -2.32
C THR A 308 -13.25 -20.11 -1.71
N LYS A 309 -14.39 -19.85 -1.05
CA LYS A 309 -14.67 -18.59 -0.35
C LYS A 309 -14.98 -18.84 1.11
N GLU A 310 -14.49 -17.97 1.97
CA GLU A 310 -14.80 -18.00 3.39
C GLU A 310 -15.66 -16.79 3.80
N ASN A 311 -16.48 -17.01 4.84
CA ASN A 311 -17.27 -15.99 5.49
C ASN A 311 -17.09 -16.14 7.00
N PHE A 312 -16.83 -15.02 7.68
CA PHE A 312 -16.64 -15.04 9.13
C PHE A 312 -17.03 -13.71 9.78
N VAL A 313 -17.20 -13.79 11.10
CA VAL A 313 -17.43 -12.63 11.95
C VAL A 313 -16.32 -12.56 12.99
N LEU A 314 -15.75 -11.37 13.17
CA LEU A 314 -14.82 -11.08 14.27
C LEU A 314 -15.49 -10.11 15.22
N TRP A 315 -15.37 -10.37 16.52
CA TRP A 315 -15.83 -9.48 17.56
C TRP A 315 -14.70 -9.16 18.52
N ASP A 316 -14.40 -7.88 18.64
CA ASP A 316 -13.35 -7.36 19.51
C ASP A 316 -13.94 -6.41 20.55
N MET A 317 -13.40 -6.43 21.75
CA MET A 317 -13.71 -5.43 22.76
C MET A 317 -12.51 -5.07 23.60
N GLN A 318 -12.49 -3.84 24.08
CA GLN A 318 -11.48 -3.35 25.02
C GLN A 318 -12.10 -2.41 26.05
N GLY A 319 -11.50 -2.40 27.23
CA GLY A 319 -11.84 -1.46 28.30
C GLY A 319 -10.59 -0.94 28.97
N SER A 320 -10.61 0.30 29.40
CA SER A 320 -9.53 0.86 30.21
C SER A 320 -10.04 1.75 31.35
N PHE A 321 -9.25 1.80 32.42
CA PHE A 321 -9.50 2.61 33.59
C PHE A 321 -8.24 3.36 34.01
N LYS A 322 -8.31 4.69 33.98
CA LYS A 322 -7.23 5.58 34.45
C LYS A 322 -7.32 5.74 35.98
N ALA A 323 -6.59 4.92 36.73
CA ALA A 323 -6.62 4.94 38.17
C ALA A 323 -6.01 6.23 38.74
N THR A 324 -4.88 6.67 38.18
CA THR A 324 -4.19 7.94 38.54
C THR A 324 -3.65 8.61 37.27
N ASN A 325 -2.93 9.72 37.44
CA ASN A 325 -2.24 10.35 36.30
C ASN A 325 -1.06 9.53 35.77
N TYR A 326 -0.59 8.55 36.55
CA TYR A 326 0.59 7.73 36.24
C TYR A 326 0.25 6.25 36.01
N LEU A 327 -1.00 5.82 36.36
CA LEU A 327 -1.39 4.39 36.31
C LEU A 327 -2.72 4.21 35.59
N SER A 328 -2.74 3.37 34.58
CA SER A 328 -3.94 2.93 33.87
C SER A 328 -3.96 1.41 33.75
N PHE A 329 -5.14 0.82 33.85
CA PHE A 329 -5.39 -0.59 33.60
C PHE A 329 -6.16 -0.71 32.30
N TYR A 330 -5.88 -1.76 31.53
CA TYR A 330 -6.65 -2.11 30.34
C TYR A 330 -6.85 -3.61 30.21
N VAL A 331 -7.94 -3.99 29.57
CA VAL A 331 -8.28 -5.36 29.19
C VAL A 331 -8.70 -5.32 27.73
N ARG A 332 -8.21 -6.25 26.92
CA ARG A 332 -8.58 -6.42 25.51
C ARG A 332 -8.88 -7.89 25.24
N GLY A 333 -9.98 -8.13 24.55
CA GLY A 333 -10.34 -9.42 23.98
C GLY A 333 -10.49 -9.27 22.47
N GLU A 334 -9.89 -10.16 21.71
CA GLU A 334 -9.94 -10.21 20.26
C GLU A 334 -10.55 -11.54 19.83
N ASN A 335 -11.29 -11.51 18.71
CA ASN A 335 -11.94 -12.69 18.12
C ASN A 335 -12.77 -13.47 19.14
N LEU A 336 -13.65 -12.77 19.86
CA LEU A 336 -14.42 -13.33 20.98
C LEU A 336 -15.52 -14.33 20.57
N LEU A 337 -15.70 -14.56 19.26
CA LEU A 337 -16.64 -15.53 18.68
C LEU A 337 -15.96 -16.83 18.21
N ALA A 338 -14.64 -16.97 18.35
CA ALA A 338 -13.86 -18.14 17.92
C ALA A 338 -13.98 -19.28 18.92
#